data_b70ea385548f4bd6a0329c8d57be7207
#
_entry.id   b70ea385548f4bd6a0329c8d57be7207
#
_cell.length_a   1.000
_cell.length_b   1.000
_cell.length_c   1.000
_cell.angle_alpha   90.00
_cell.angle_beta   90.00
_cell.angle_gamma   90.00
#
_symmetry.space_group_name_H-M   'P 1'
#
loop_
_entity.id
_entity.type
_entity.pdbx_description
1 polymer ?
#
loop_
_entity_poly.entity_id
_entity_poly.type
_entity_poly.pdbx_seq_one_letter_code
_entity_poly.pdbx_strand_id
1 'polypeptide(L)'
;MSIRSYRDLQVWQKAMDLAVQCYQATKSFPSEERFGLTNQIRRGAVSIPSNIAEGQGRSHTKEFLNHLSMVRGSINELETQLEISHRVGFMSEESLKPLLALCDEIGRMTTVLRQKLESRLLPPTP
;
A
#
# COMPACT_ATOMS: atom_id res chain seq x y z
N MET A 1 15.52 18.33 4.22
CA MET A 1 16.29 17.21 3.66
C MET A 1 15.68 16.79 2.34
N SER A 2 16.46 16.74 1.28
CA SER A 2 15.96 16.30 -0.02
C SER A 2 15.87 14.77 -0.07
N ILE A 3 14.82 14.29 -0.73
CA ILE A 3 14.61 12.87 -0.94
C ILE A 3 15.45 12.43 -2.14
N ARG A 4 16.44 11.57 -1.91
CA ARG A 4 17.34 11.08 -2.94
C ARG A 4 16.81 9.81 -3.61
N SER A 5 15.94 9.07 -2.92
CA SER A 5 15.47 7.78 -3.37
C SER A 5 14.12 7.51 -2.72
N TYR A 6 13.33 6.62 -3.33
CA TYR A 6 12.08 6.15 -2.72
C TYR A 6 12.34 5.53 -1.35
N ARG A 7 13.55 5.02 -1.11
CA ARG A 7 13.91 4.40 0.17
C ARG A 7 13.85 5.38 1.34
N ASP A 8 13.97 6.67 1.07
CA ASP A 8 13.88 7.71 2.09
C ASP A 8 12.44 8.04 2.48
N LEU A 9 11.46 7.58 1.69
CA LEU A 9 10.05 7.84 1.97
C LEU A 9 9.55 6.94 3.09
N GLN A 10 9.03 7.54 4.16
CA GLN A 10 8.44 6.76 5.26
C GLN A 10 7.28 5.91 4.79
N VAL A 11 6.47 6.42 3.86
CA VAL A 11 5.33 5.66 3.32
C VAL A 11 5.81 4.40 2.59
N TRP A 12 6.94 4.44 1.90
CA TRP A 12 7.52 3.25 1.29
C TRP A 12 7.97 2.24 2.32
N GLN A 13 8.65 2.72 3.39
CA GLN A 13 9.11 1.85 4.47
C GLN A 13 7.95 1.15 5.16
N LYS A 14 6.87 1.87 5.45
CA LYS A 14 5.66 1.30 6.03
C LYS A 14 4.99 0.31 5.08
N ALA A 15 4.97 0.61 3.79
CA ALA A 15 4.41 -0.29 2.79
C ALA A 15 5.19 -1.59 2.67
N MET A 16 6.52 -1.53 2.83
CA MET A 16 7.36 -2.72 2.88
C MET A 16 7.03 -3.59 4.10
N ASP A 17 6.86 -2.96 5.26
CA ASP A 17 6.45 -3.68 6.47
C ASP A 17 5.11 -4.38 6.26
N LEU A 18 4.16 -3.70 5.66
CA LEU A 18 2.84 -4.27 5.35
C LEU A 18 2.97 -5.51 4.46
N ALA A 19 3.77 -5.41 3.39
CA ALA A 19 3.96 -6.52 2.46
C ALA A 19 4.55 -7.74 3.17
N VAL A 20 5.57 -7.53 4.00
CA VAL A 20 6.20 -8.61 4.76
C VAL A 20 5.20 -9.25 5.72
N GLN A 21 4.42 -8.44 6.43
CA GLN A 21 3.42 -8.95 7.36
C GLN A 21 2.30 -9.72 6.65
N CYS A 22 1.90 -9.28 5.46
CA CYS A 22 0.92 -10.02 4.66
C CYS A 22 1.44 -11.39 4.24
N TYR A 23 2.71 -11.48 3.87
CA TYR A 23 3.33 -12.77 3.56
C TYR A 23 3.33 -13.69 4.77
N GLN A 24 3.68 -13.16 5.94
CA GLN A 24 3.69 -13.94 7.18
C GLN A 24 2.29 -14.41 7.57
N ALA A 25 1.31 -13.51 7.50
CA ALA A 25 -0.07 -13.83 7.88
C ALA A 25 -0.71 -14.87 6.96
N THR A 26 -0.33 -14.91 5.69
CA THR A 26 -0.92 -15.86 4.74
C THR A 26 -0.23 -17.21 4.70
N LYS A 27 0.87 -17.40 5.44
CA LYS A 27 1.55 -18.72 5.51
C LYS A 27 0.65 -19.81 6.05
N SER A 28 -0.27 -19.48 6.95
CA SER A 28 -1.18 -20.42 7.56
C SER A 28 -2.49 -20.63 6.78
N PHE A 29 -2.66 -19.94 5.66
CA PHE A 29 -3.85 -20.07 4.84
C PHE A 29 -3.93 -21.47 4.23
N PRO A 30 -5.16 -22.00 3.96
CA PRO A 30 -5.29 -23.31 3.32
C PRO A 30 -4.53 -23.37 1.99
N SER A 31 -3.92 -24.52 1.70
CA SER A 31 -3.18 -24.71 0.45
C SER A 31 -4.07 -24.52 -0.79
N GLU A 32 -5.37 -24.76 -0.64
CA GLU A 32 -6.37 -24.52 -1.70
C GLU A 32 -6.44 -23.07 -2.13
N GLU A 33 -6.05 -22.13 -1.23
CA GLU A 33 -6.07 -20.70 -1.49
C GLU A 33 -4.78 -20.18 -2.12
N ARG A 34 -3.83 -21.06 -2.42
CA ARG A 34 -2.53 -20.64 -3.00
C ARG A 34 -2.70 -19.81 -4.27
N PHE A 35 -3.68 -20.11 -5.09
CA PHE A 35 -4.00 -19.34 -6.31
C PHE A 35 -5.23 -18.45 -6.13
N GLY A 36 -5.81 -18.40 -4.94
CA GLY A 36 -6.95 -17.58 -4.58
C GLY A 36 -6.54 -16.43 -3.68
N LEU A 37 -7.11 -16.36 -2.46
CA LEU A 37 -6.87 -15.26 -1.52
C LEU A 37 -5.40 -15.06 -1.17
N THR A 38 -4.64 -16.13 -0.96
CA THR A 38 -3.22 -16.02 -0.65
C THR A 38 -2.50 -15.23 -1.73
N ASN A 39 -2.70 -15.61 -2.99
CA ASN A 39 -2.05 -14.95 -4.12
C ASN A 39 -2.52 -13.50 -4.27
N GLN A 40 -3.82 -13.26 -4.16
CA GLN A 40 -4.38 -11.91 -4.31
C GLN A 40 -3.86 -10.96 -3.24
N ILE A 41 -3.81 -11.39 -1.98
CA ILE A 41 -3.30 -10.60 -0.86
C ILE A 41 -1.82 -10.24 -1.09
N ARG A 42 -1.01 -11.23 -1.45
CA ARG A 42 0.42 -11.02 -1.67
C ARG A 42 0.68 -10.08 -2.84
N ARG A 43 -0.02 -10.25 -3.94
CA ARG A 43 0.13 -9.37 -5.10
C ARG A 43 -0.32 -7.95 -4.78
N GLY A 44 -1.44 -7.80 -4.08
CA GLY A 44 -1.94 -6.50 -3.66
C GLY A 44 -0.96 -5.80 -2.72
N ALA A 45 -0.46 -6.53 -1.74
CA ALA A 45 0.50 -5.99 -0.77
C ALA A 45 1.79 -5.51 -1.44
N VAL A 46 2.32 -6.30 -2.39
CA VAL A 46 3.54 -5.94 -3.13
C VAL A 46 3.32 -4.74 -4.04
N SER A 47 2.12 -4.59 -4.61
CA SER A 47 1.81 -3.47 -5.51
C SER A 47 1.92 -2.11 -4.82
N ILE A 48 1.73 -2.05 -3.51
CA ILE A 48 1.75 -0.79 -2.77
C ILE A 48 3.16 -0.19 -2.75
N PRO A 49 4.19 -0.85 -2.18
CA PRO A 49 5.54 -0.29 -2.21
C PRO A 49 6.10 -0.18 -3.64
N SER A 50 5.72 -1.08 -4.53
CA SER A 50 6.18 -1.04 -5.92
C SER A 50 5.72 0.23 -6.63
N ASN A 51 4.45 0.60 -6.46
CA ASN A 51 3.92 1.82 -7.09
C ASN A 51 4.48 3.09 -6.45
N ILE A 52 4.73 3.08 -5.14
CA ILE A 52 5.37 4.23 -4.49
C ILE A 52 6.77 4.44 -5.06
N ALA A 53 7.55 3.37 -5.16
CA ALA A 53 8.91 3.43 -5.68
C ALA A 53 8.93 3.86 -7.15
N GLU A 54 8.08 3.25 -7.96
CA GLU A 54 8.00 3.55 -9.39
C GLU A 54 7.57 5.00 -9.62
N GLY A 55 6.55 5.46 -8.88
CA GLY A 55 6.06 6.84 -9.02
C GLY A 55 7.10 7.86 -8.62
N GLN A 56 7.82 7.61 -7.54
CA GLN A 56 8.88 8.52 -7.07
C GLN A 56 10.02 8.62 -8.10
N GLY A 57 10.28 7.54 -8.83
CA GLY A 57 11.33 7.53 -9.86
C GLY A 57 10.93 8.22 -11.16
N ARG A 58 9.67 8.63 -11.32
CA ARG A 58 9.22 9.31 -12.53
C ARG A 58 9.64 10.77 -12.55
N SER A 59 9.84 11.31 -13.75
CA SER A 59 10.29 12.69 -13.94
C SER A 59 9.22 13.73 -13.67
N HIS A 60 7.94 13.35 -13.78
CA HIS A 60 6.82 14.28 -13.72
C HIS A 60 5.92 14.03 -12.53
N THR A 61 5.51 15.10 -11.86
CA THR A 61 4.61 15.04 -10.71
C THR A 61 3.29 14.35 -11.04
N LYS A 62 2.73 14.58 -12.21
CA LYS A 62 1.48 13.94 -12.63
C LYS A 62 1.61 12.41 -12.69
N GLU A 63 2.75 11.91 -13.14
CA GLU A 63 3.00 10.48 -13.17
C GLU A 63 3.08 9.89 -11.76
N PHE A 64 3.73 10.62 -10.84
CA PHE A 64 3.78 10.21 -9.43
C PHE A 64 2.38 10.15 -8.84
N LEU A 65 1.55 11.18 -9.10
CA LEU A 65 0.16 11.20 -8.62
C LEU A 65 -0.65 10.02 -9.17
N ASN A 66 -0.43 9.62 -10.43
CA ASN A 66 -1.09 8.46 -11.00
C ASN A 66 -0.71 7.18 -10.27
N HIS A 67 0.57 7.01 -9.94
CA HIS A 67 1.02 5.85 -9.17
C HIS A 67 0.45 5.84 -7.77
N LEU A 68 0.31 7.00 -7.13
CA LEU A 68 -0.30 7.10 -5.81
C LEU A 68 -1.80 6.80 -5.85
N SER A 69 -2.47 7.08 -6.96
CA SER A 69 -3.86 6.65 -7.16
C SER A 69 -3.97 5.12 -7.22
N MET A 70 -3.01 4.47 -7.86
CA MET A 70 -2.95 3.00 -7.88
C MET A 70 -2.70 2.44 -6.48
N VAL A 71 -1.85 3.10 -5.69
CA VAL A 71 -1.62 2.73 -4.29
C VAL A 71 -2.92 2.75 -3.51
N ARG A 72 -3.72 3.79 -3.66
CA ARG A 72 -4.99 3.92 -2.96
C ARG A 72 -5.95 2.79 -3.33
N GLY A 73 -6.05 2.48 -4.62
CA GLY A 73 -6.86 1.36 -5.08
C GLY A 73 -6.39 0.03 -4.53
N SER A 74 -5.08 -0.18 -4.50
CA SER A 74 -4.48 -1.40 -3.95
C SER A 74 -4.75 -1.55 -2.46
N ILE A 75 -4.69 -0.45 -1.70
CA ILE A 75 -5.01 -0.47 -0.27
C ILE A 75 -6.46 -0.90 -0.04
N ASN A 76 -7.40 -0.30 -0.77
CA ASN A 76 -8.82 -0.61 -0.62
C ASN A 76 -9.09 -2.08 -0.97
N GLU A 77 -8.48 -2.57 -2.03
CA GLU A 77 -8.62 -3.96 -2.45
C GLU A 77 -8.02 -4.91 -1.41
N LEU A 78 -6.82 -4.59 -0.90
CA LEU A 78 -6.16 -5.40 0.12
C LEU A 78 -6.99 -5.45 1.41
N GLU A 79 -7.50 -4.32 1.88
CA GLU A 79 -8.36 -4.28 3.06
C GLU A 79 -9.58 -5.18 2.88
N THR A 80 -10.17 -5.16 1.70
CA THR A 80 -11.33 -6.00 1.38
C THR A 80 -10.96 -7.49 1.46
N GLN A 81 -9.82 -7.86 0.87
CA GLN A 81 -9.35 -9.24 0.89
C GLN A 81 -9.01 -9.74 2.29
N LEU A 82 -8.41 -8.88 3.11
CA LEU A 82 -8.08 -9.20 4.50
C LEU A 82 -9.36 -9.40 5.32
N GLU A 83 -10.36 -8.55 5.14
CA GLU A 83 -11.65 -8.69 5.81
C GLU A 83 -12.35 -9.98 5.40
N ILE A 84 -12.34 -10.32 4.11
CA ILE A 84 -12.91 -11.58 3.63
C ILE A 84 -12.19 -12.76 4.29
N SER A 85 -10.85 -12.72 4.34
CA SER A 85 -10.05 -13.78 4.93
C SER A 85 -10.41 -14.02 6.40
N HIS A 86 -10.67 -12.94 7.14
CA HIS A 86 -11.12 -13.03 8.52
C HIS A 86 -12.52 -13.65 8.61
N ARG A 87 -13.44 -13.17 7.80
CA ARG A 87 -14.85 -13.63 7.85
C ARG A 87 -15.01 -15.09 7.48
N VAL A 88 -14.18 -15.61 6.59
CA VAL A 88 -14.22 -17.03 6.23
C VAL A 88 -13.36 -17.90 7.15
N GLY A 89 -12.72 -17.32 8.16
CA GLY A 89 -12.01 -18.07 9.17
C GLY A 89 -10.55 -18.38 8.88
N PHE A 90 -9.96 -17.78 7.84
CA PHE A 90 -8.54 -18.02 7.51
C PHE A 90 -7.60 -17.15 8.35
N MET A 91 -8.11 -16.07 8.92
CA MET A 91 -7.31 -15.11 9.67
C MET A 91 -8.04 -14.72 10.96
N SER A 92 -7.31 -14.73 12.08
CA SER A 92 -7.85 -14.27 13.36
C SER A 92 -7.99 -12.75 13.39
N GLU A 93 -8.83 -12.26 14.29
CA GLU A 93 -8.95 -10.81 14.51
C GLU A 93 -7.62 -10.22 14.98
N GLU A 94 -6.88 -10.95 15.81
CA GLU A 94 -5.56 -10.52 16.29
C GLU A 94 -4.56 -10.30 15.16
N SER A 95 -4.63 -11.12 14.10
CA SER A 95 -3.79 -10.96 12.91
C SER A 95 -4.31 -9.86 12.00
N LEU A 96 -5.62 -9.70 11.91
CA LEU A 96 -6.27 -8.73 11.03
C LEU A 96 -6.02 -7.28 11.46
N LYS A 97 -6.20 -6.99 12.76
CA LYS A 97 -6.13 -5.62 13.27
C LYS A 97 -4.84 -4.87 12.96
N PRO A 98 -3.64 -5.45 13.18
CA PRO A 98 -2.40 -4.74 12.84
C PRO A 98 -2.26 -4.47 11.34
N LEU A 99 -2.75 -5.37 10.50
CA LEU A 99 -2.69 -5.19 9.04
C LEU A 99 -3.59 -4.06 8.59
N LEU A 100 -4.80 -3.99 9.12
CA LEU A 100 -5.73 -2.89 8.81
C LEU A 100 -5.20 -1.56 9.33
N ALA A 101 -4.56 -1.56 10.51
CA ALA A 101 -3.96 -0.34 11.06
C ALA A 101 -2.84 0.18 10.16
N LEU A 102 -1.99 -0.71 9.62
CA LEU A 102 -0.96 -0.33 8.66
C LEU A 102 -1.56 0.20 7.36
N CYS A 103 -2.60 -0.45 6.86
CA CYS A 103 -3.30 0.03 5.66
C CYS A 103 -3.82 1.45 5.85
N ASP A 104 -4.43 1.71 7.00
CA ASP A 104 -4.96 3.03 7.33
C ASP A 104 -3.85 4.07 7.43
N GLU A 105 -2.76 3.75 8.10
CA GLU A 105 -1.61 4.64 8.24
C GLU A 105 -1.00 4.98 6.88
N ILE A 106 -0.77 3.96 6.04
CA ILE A 106 -0.23 4.15 4.70
C ILE A 106 -1.18 5.00 3.85
N GLY A 107 -2.49 4.76 3.96
CA GLY A 107 -3.49 5.56 3.26
C GLY A 107 -3.43 7.03 3.62
N ARG A 108 -3.31 7.33 4.92
CA ARG A 108 -3.20 8.72 5.40
C ARG A 108 -1.90 9.38 4.93
N MET A 109 -0.78 8.66 5.01
CA MET A 109 0.51 9.15 4.53
C MET A 109 0.47 9.43 3.02
N THR A 110 -0.18 8.55 2.27
CA THR A 110 -0.35 8.72 0.82
C THR A 110 -1.17 9.96 0.51
N THR A 111 -2.23 10.20 1.26
CA THR A 111 -3.07 11.39 1.10
C THR A 111 -2.27 12.68 1.33
N VAL A 112 -1.45 12.71 2.39
CA VAL A 112 -0.60 13.88 2.69
C VAL A 112 0.41 14.09 1.56
N LEU A 113 1.04 13.02 1.09
CA LEU A 113 2.00 13.11 -0.01
C LEU A 113 1.34 13.62 -1.30
N ARG A 114 0.15 13.14 -1.62
CA ARG A 114 -0.62 13.60 -2.78
C ARG A 114 -0.92 15.09 -2.69
N GLN A 115 -1.35 15.57 -1.53
CA GLN A 115 -1.65 16.99 -1.33
C GLN A 115 -0.41 17.85 -1.57
N LYS A 116 0.74 17.42 -1.09
CA LYS A 116 2.00 18.14 -1.32
C LYS A 116 2.36 18.19 -2.81
N LEU A 117 2.18 17.07 -3.51
CA LEU A 117 2.47 17.00 -4.94
C LEU A 117 1.48 17.82 -5.75
N GLU A 118 0.20 17.78 -5.40
CA GLU A 118 -0.84 18.56 -6.08
C GLU A 118 -0.57 20.07 -5.96
N SER A 119 -0.07 20.52 -4.81
CA SER A 119 0.25 21.93 -4.60
C SER A 119 1.34 22.42 -5.54
N ARG A 120 2.23 21.54 -6.01
CA ARG A 120 3.29 21.88 -6.97
C ARG A 120 2.76 22.12 -8.38
N LEU A 121 1.54 21.64 -8.68
CA LEU A 121 0.90 21.82 -9.98
C LEU A 121 0.06 23.08 -10.07
N LEU A 122 -0.17 23.77 -8.94
CA LEU A 122 -0.96 25.00 -8.92
C LEU A 122 -0.14 26.13 -9.49
N PRO A 123 -0.77 27.07 -10.27
CA PRO A 123 -0.05 28.23 -10.76
C PRO A 123 0.41 29.10 -9.59
N PRO A 124 1.54 29.82 -9.73
CA PRO A 124 1.99 30.72 -8.68
C PRO A 124 0.95 31.82 -8.44
N THR A 125 0.77 32.17 -7.17
CA THR A 125 -0.12 33.28 -6.79
C THR A 125 0.45 34.59 -7.29
N PRO A 126 -0.38 35.48 -7.90
CA PRO A 126 0.10 36.77 -8.36
C PRO A 126 0.57 37.65 -7.21
#